data_8889b220d9824524524c856013785067
#
_entry.id   8889b220d9824524524c856013785067
#
_cell.length_a   1.000
_cell.length_b   1.000
_cell.length_c   1.000
_cell.angle_alpha   90.00
_cell.angle_beta   90.00
_cell.angle_gamma   90.00
#
_symmetry.space_group_name_H-M   'P 1'
#
loop_
_entity.id
_entity.type
_entity.pdbx_description
1 polymer ?
#
loop_
_entity_poly.entity_id
_entity_poly.type
_entity_poly.pdbx_seq_one_letter_code
_entity_poly.pdbx_strand_id
1 'polypeptide(L)'
;MQRFSNILLVHEGRPRGRKACDRAIDLASRNKARLKLLEVAEPLPSSGVKYQAPDGELDLQTLVEREIVTKLAQKAEELSGDGLVVESKALFGDAFLEIMREVHHGQHDLVLLTAEGDGGIKEHLFGSLSRHLLRKCPCPVWVVRPARRKKSIRVLAAVNPTETHPSARNLDRTVLEMASSLARMYSGQLDIVHVWQQAPRSGRVHRNVVAKWNAELLLAAEQRVTEMLDHFDFSDLGPRIHLPGGPTGMRIVEVAEERKVDVLVMGTLSRSGLQGMFMGNTAESVLQHIDASVLAVKPEGFESPVKFDS
;
A
#
# COMPACT_ATOMS: atom_id res chain seq x y z
N MET A 1 -11.92 -2.51 16.43
CA MET A 1 -12.44 -1.55 15.44
C MET A 1 -12.32 -2.17 14.06
N GLN A 2 -13.42 -2.38 13.37
CA GLN A 2 -13.39 -2.89 11.98
C GLN A 2 -12.98 -1.74 11.06
N ARG A 3 -11.91 -1.91 10.28
CA ARG A 3 -11.40 -0.87 9.38
C ARG A 3 -11.71 -1.18 7.92
N PHE A 4 -11.72 -2.46 7.57
CA PHE A 4 -11.98 -2.94 6.23
C PHE A 4 -13.17 -3.90 6.24
N SER A 5 -14.00 -3.84 5.21
CA SER A 5 -15.19 -4.68 5.05
C SER A 5 -15.16 -5.54 3.79
N ASN A 6 -14.37 -5.16 2.80
CA ASN A 6 -14.36 -5.81 1.49
C ASN A 6 -12.97 -5.75 0.83
N ILE A 7 -12.19 -6.79 1.07
CA ILE A 7 -10.78 -6.87 0.70
C ILE A 7 -10.62 -7.60 -0.63
N LEU A 8 -9.84 -7.02 -1.55
CA LEU A 8 -9.40 -7.64 -2.78
C LEU A 8 -7.94 -8.10 -2.64
N LEU A 9 -7.70 -9.40 -2.73
CA LEU A 9 -6.36 -9.97 -2.80
C LEU A 9 -6.02 -10.29 -4.25
N VAL A 10 -5.05 -9.58 -4.81
CA VAL A 10 -4.53 -9.86 -6.14
C VAL A 10 -3.51 -10.99 -6.06
N HIS A 11 -3.80 -12.09 -6.74
CA HIS A 11 -2.95 -13.28 -6.85
C HIS A 11 -2.26 -13.30 -8.21
N GLU A 12 -0.96 -13.46 -8.21
CA GLU A 12 -0.15 -13.42 -9.44
C GLU A 12 0.21 -14.82 -9.97
N GLY A 13 -0.49 -15.87 -9.52
CA GLY A 13 -0.21 -17.26 -9.94
C GLY A 13 1.16 -17.80 -9.52
N ARG A 14 1.94 -17.04 -8.75
CA ARG A 14 3.33 -17.40 -8.36
C ARG A 14 3.41 -17.89 -6.91
N PRO A 15 4.34 -18.80 -6.58
CA PRO A 15 4.50 -19.34 -5.21
C PRO A 15 4.78 -18.27 -4.14
N ARG A 16 5.32 -17.13 -4.53
CA ARG A 16 5.68 -16.02 -3.63
C ARG A 16 4.47 -15.26 -3.05
N GLY A 17 3.28 -15.40 -3.64
CA GLY A 17 2.04 -14.78 -3.16
C GLY A 17 1.55 -15.26 -1.80
N ARG A 18 2.11 -16.36 -1.25
CA ARG A 18 1.65 -16.99 0.01
C ARG A 18 1.59 -16.00 1.18
N LYS A 19 2.56 -15.08 1.30
CA LYS A 19 2.61 -14.14 2.42
C LYS A 19 1.58 -13.02 2.31
N ALA A 20 1.24 -12.60 1.09
CA ALA A 20 0.12 -11.69 0.88
C ALA A 20 -1.21 -12.40 1.20
N CYS A 21 -1.35 -13.68 0.82
CA CYS A 21 -2.49 -14.51 1.21
C CYS A 21 -2.63 -14.61 2.74
N ASP A 22 -1.54 -14.98 3.44
CA ASP A 22 -1.54 -15.09 4.91
C ASP A 22 -1.93 -13.77 5.57
N ARG A 23 -1.45 -12.64 5.03
CA ARG A 23 -1.79 -11.31 5.53
C ARG A 23 -3.24 -10.94 5.24
N ALA A 24 -3.74 -11.25 4.05
CA ALA A 24 -5.12 -10.97 3.65
C ALA A 24 -6.12 -11.77 4.49
N ILE A 25 -5.87 -13.05 4.73
CA ILE A 25 -6.69 -13.92 5.57
C ILE A 25 -6.72 -13.40 7.01
N ASP A 26 -5.55 -13.14 7.60
CA ASP A 26 -5.46 -12.63 8.98
C ASP A 26 -6.19 -11.28 9.12
N LEU A 27 -6.03 -10.40 8.15
CA LEU A 27 -6.71 -9.11 8.13
C LEU A 27 -8.22 -9.24 7.95
N ALA A 28 -8.68 -10.09 7.03
CA ALA A 28 -10.09 -10.34 6.77
C ALA A 28 -10.78 -10.95 8.00
N SER A 29 -10.15 -11.95 8.63
CA SER A 29 -10.67 -12.58 9.85
C SER A 29 -10.80 -11.58 11.00
N ARG A 30 -9.77 -10.74 11.25
CA ARG A 30 -9.79 -9.72 12.32
C ARG A 30 -10.82 -8.63 12.08
N ASN A 31 -11.07 -8.27 10.82
CA ASN A 31 -12.06 -7.27 10.44
C ASN A 31 -13.46 -7.84 10.20
N LYS A 32 -13.63 -9.17 10.17
CA LYS A 32 -14.85 -9.85 9.69
C LYS A 32 -15.22 -9.35 8.29
N ALA A 33 -14.21 -9.15 7.44
CA ALA A 33 -14.35 -8.61 6.11
C ALA A 33 -14.58 -9.74 5.10
N ARG A 34 -15.26 -9.43 4.00
CA ARG A 34 -15.27 -10.27 2.81
C ARG A 34 -13.87 -10.28 2.20
N LEU A 35 -13.45 -11.42 1.69
CA LEU A 35 -12.18 -11.56 1.00
C LEU A 35 -12.42 -12.16 -0.38
N LYS A 36 -11.99 -11.45 -1.42
CA LYS A 36 -12.01 -11.95 -2.79
C LYS A 36 -10.59 -12.15 -3.29
N LEU A 37 -10.31 -13.34 -3.80
CA LEU A 37 -9.07 -13.71 -4.47
C LEU A 37 -9.24 -13.46 -5.98
N LEU A 38 -8.47 -12.53 -6.52
CA LEU A 38 -8.48 -12.16 -7.94
C LEU A 38 -7.19 -12.58 -8.62
N GLU A 39 -7.30 -13.26 -9.73
CA GLU A 39 -6.20 -13.49 -10.67
C GLU A 39 -6.55 -12.86 -12.02
N VAL A 40 -5.60 -12.13 -12.58
CA VAL A 40 -5.73 -11.57 -13.93
C VAL A 40 -4.65 -12.18 -14.81
N ALA A 41 -5.07 -12.86 -15.86
CA ALA A 41 -4.17 -13.48 -16.84
C ALA A 41 -4.23 -12.72 -18.17
N GLU A 42 -3.09 -12.64 -18.85
CA GLU A 42 -3.05 -12.11 -20.20
C GLU A 42 -3.74 -13.11 -21.16
N PRO A 43 -4.58 -12.62 -22.09
CA PRO A 43 -5.16 -13.47 -23.12
C PRO A 43 -4.06 -14.10 -23.96
N LEU A 44 -4.16 -15.38 -24.25
CA LEU A 44 -3.24 -16.03 -25.15
C LEU A 44 -3.50 -15.58 -26.60
N PRO A 45 -2.46 -15.47 -27.43
CA PRO A 45 -2.63 -15.24 -28.84
C PRO A 45 -3.49 -16.35 -29.46
N SER A 46 -4.47 -16.00 -30.28
CA SER A 46 -5.29 -16.98 -30.99
C SER A 46 -4.39 -17.84 -31.91
N SER A 47 -4.19 -19.08 -31.50
CA SER A 47 -3.31 -20.02 -32.25
C SER A 47 -4.05 -20.78 -33.35
N GLY A 48 -5.38 -20.77 -33.34
CA GLY A 48 -6.22 -21.64 -34.19
C GLY A 48 -6.05 -23.15 -33.90
N VAL A 49 -5.22 -23.50 -32.93
CA VAL A 49 -4.99 -24.90 -32.53
C VAL A 49 -6.10 -25.36 -31.63
N LYS A 50 -6.77 -26.44 -32.03
CA LYS A 50 -7.83 -27.07 -31.26
C LYS A 50 -7.30 -28.31 -30.55
N TYR A 51 -7.76 -28.53 -29.34
CA TYR A 51 -7.45 -29.71 -28.54
C TYR A 51 -8.70 -30.53 -28.27
N GLN A 52 -8.55 -31.85 -28.33
CA GLN A 52 -9.62 -32.78 -27.98
C GLN A 52 -9.75 -32.83 -26.45
N ALA A 53 -10.87 -32.35 -25.93
CA ALA A 53 -11.23 -32.46 -24.53
C ALA A 53 -12.38 -33.47 -24.35
N PRO A 54 -12.65 -33.95 -23.12
CA PRO A 54 -13.77 -34.87 -22.89
C PRO A 54 -15.14 -34.34 -23.36
N ASP A 55 -15.29 -33.01 -23.32
CA ASP A 55 -16.54 -32.29 -23.68
C ASP A 55 -16.55 -31.78 -25.14
N GLY A 56 -15.56 -32.17 -25.97
CA GLY A 56 -15.44 -31.77 -27.36
C GLY A 56 -14.13 -31.06 -27.70
N GLU A 57 -14.04 -30.47 -28.89
CA GLU A 57 -12.90 -29.66 -29.30
C GLU A 57 -12.91 -28.29 -28.62
N LEU A 58 -11.85 -27.94 -27.94
CA LEU A 58 -11.63 -26.63 -27.33
C LEU A 58 -10.37 -26.00 -27.90
N ASP A 59 -10.37 -24.66 -28.01
CA ASP A 59 -9.15 -23.93 -28.28
C ASP A 59 -8.25 -23.84 -27.03
N LEU A 60 -6.96 -23.57 -27.24
CA LEU A 60 -5.98 -23.51 -26.17
C LEU A 60 -6.32 -22.44 -25.12
N GLN A 61 -6.85 -21.30 -25.56
CA GLN A 61 -7.23 -20.23 -24.65
C GLN A 61 -8.30 -20.67 -23.68
N THR A 62 -9.38 -21.29 -24.18
CA THR A 62 -10.48 -21.81 -23.34
C THR A 62 -9.99 -22.85 -22.34
N LEU A 63 -9.05 -23.72 -22.74
CA LEU A 63 -8.47 -24.72 -21.82
C LEU A 63 -7.69 -24.08 -20.69
N VAL A 64 -6.82 -23.10 -21.02
CA VAL A 64 -6.02 -22.37 -20.01
C VAL A 64 -6.91 -21.53 -19.09
N GLU A 65 -7.92 -20.87 -19.63
CA GLU A 65 -8.90 -20.11 -18.84
C GLU A 65 -9.63 -21.03 -17.82
N ARG A 66 -10.11 -22.19 -18.25
CA ARG A 66 -10.74 -23.19 -17.36
C ARG A 66 -9.77 -23.68 -16.28
N GLU A 67 -8.52 -23.91 -16.63
CA GLU A 67 -7.50 -24.36 -15.68
C GLU A 67 -7.21 -23.29 -14.63
N ILE A 68 -7.07 -22.02 -15.02
CA ILE A 68 -6.88 -20.89 -14.12
C ILE A 68 -8.08 -20.76 -13.16
N VAL A 69 -9.30 -20.75 -13.68
CA VAL A 69 -10.52 -20.66 -12.87
C VAL A 69 -10.58 -21.82 -11.86
N THR A 70 -10.31 -23.05 -12.29
CA THR A 70 -10.35 -24.22 -11.42
C THR A 70 -9.31 -24.15 -10.32
N LYS A 71 -8.07 -23.83 -10.67
CA LYS A 71 -6.97 -23.70 -9.68
C LYS A 71 -7.21 -22.59 -8.69
N LEU A 72 -7.75 -21.46 -9.18
CA LEU A 72 -8.06 -20.33 -8.32
C LEU A 72 -9.19 -20.64 -7.35
N ALA A 73 -10.23 -21.35 -7.80
CA ALA A 73 -11.32 -21.81 -6.95
C ALA A 73 -10.83 -22.76 -5.86
N GLN A 74 -10.01 -23.76 -6.22
CA GLN A 74 -9.37 -24.65 -5.26
C GLN A 74 -8.53 -23.88 -4.24
N LYS A 75 -7.77 -22.88 -4.71
CA LYS A 75 -6.97 -22.02 -3.84
C LYS A 75 -7.83 -21.21 -2.88
N ALA A 76 -8.94 -20.65 -3.32
CA ALA A 76 -9.88 -19.93 -2.46
C ALA A 76 -10.52 -20.86 -1.42
N GLU A 77 -10.84 -22.09 -1.78
CA GLU A 77 -11.33 -23.10 -0.83
C GLU A 77 -10.28 -23.46 0.23
N GLU A 78 -9.01 -23.68 -0.17
CA GLU A 78 -7.89 -23.91 0.77
C GLU A 78 -7.66 -22.74 1.74
N LEU A 79 -7.94 -21.50 1.30
CA LEU A 79 -7.77 -20.30 2.09
C LEU A 79 -8.99 -20.01 2.97
N SER A 80 -10.13 -20.61 2.69
CA SER A 80 -11.35 -20.51 3.48
C SER A 80 -11.22 -21.34 4.77
N GLY A 81 -11.82 -20.86 5.84
CA GLY A 81 -11.81 -21.57 7.13
C GLY A 81 -12.11 -20.62 8.29
N ASP A 82 -12.33 -21.17 9.46
CA ASP A 82 -12.59 -20.41 10.72
C ASP A 82 -13.66 -19.30 10.55
N GLY A 83 -14.70 -19.57 9.74
CA GLY A 83 -15.78 -18.62 9.47
C GLY A 83 -15.47 -17.57 8.40
N LEU A 84 -14.30 -17.62 7.75
CA LEU A 84 -13.95 -16.83 6.59
C LEU A 84 -14.27 -17.60 5.31
N VAL A 85 -15.09 -17.02 4.44
CA VAL A 85 -15.32 -17.49 3.07
C VAL A 85 -14.52 -16.63 2.11
N VAL A 86 -13.68 -17.26 1.30
CA VAL A 86 -12.88 -16.58 0.27
C VAL A 86 -13.55 -16.82 -1.08
N GLU A 87 -14.03 -15.73 -1.69
CA GLU A 87 -14.50 -15.77 -3.08
C GLU A 87 -13.32 -15.77 -4.04
N SER A 88 -13.47 -16.39 -5.21
CA SER A 88 -12.48 -16.32 -6.29
C SER A 88 -13.05 -15.74 -7.56
N LYS A 89 -12.22 -15.01 -8.30
CA LYS A 89 -12.54 -14.48 -9.62
C LYS A 89 -11.30 -14.46 -10.51
N ALA A 90 -11.40 -15.09 -11.68
CA ALA A 90 -10.38 -14.96 -12.72
C ALA A 90 -10.88 -13.97 -13.79
N LEU A 91 -10.00 -13.08 -14.21
CA LEU A 91 -10.25 -12.11 -15.30
C LEU A 91 -9.14 -12.24 -16.34
N PHE A 92 -9.43 -11.84 -17.58
CA PHE A 92 -8.51 -11.95 -18.70
C PHE A 92 -8.40 -10.59 -19.37
N GLY A 93 -7.17 -10.06 -19.47
CA GLY A 93 -6.92 -8.74 -20.01
C GLY A 93 -5.71 -8.04 -19.41
N ASP A 94 -5.67 -6.72 -19.53
CA ASP A 94 -4.66 -5.90 -18.87
C ASP A 94 -4.87 -5.93 -17.35
N ALA A 95 -3.87 -6.41 -16.63
CA ALA A 95 -3.97 -6.64 -15.19
C ALA A 95 -4.36 -5.36 -14.41
N PHE A 96 -3.77 -4.22 -14.77
CA PHE A 96 -4.09 -2.97 -14.10
C PHE A 96 -5.55 -2.55 -14.33
N LEU A 97 -6.02 -2.61 -15.56
CA LEU A 97 -7.39 -2.21 -15.92
C LEU A 97 -8.43 -3.14 -15.30
N GLU A 98 -8.20 -4.45 -15.36
CA GLU A 98 -9.14 -5.43 -14.80
C GLU A 98 -9.23 -5.36 -13.27
N ILE A 99 -8.09 -5.15 -12.57
CA ILE A 99 -8.10 -4.92 -11.12
C ILE A 99 -8.87 -3.63 -10.80
N MET A 100 -8.64 -2.56 -11.53
CA MET A 100 -9.33 -1.29 -11.30
C MET A 100 -10.85 -1.40 -11.54
N ARG A 101 -11.28 -2.15 -12.57
CA ARG A 101 -12.70 -2.46 -12.80
C ARG A 101 -13.29 -3.24 -11.63
N GLU A 102 -12.59 -4.27 -11.17
CA GLU A 102 -13.03 -5.08 -10.04
C GLU A 102 -13.13 -4.25 -8.75
N VAL A 103 -12.18 -3.37 -8.50
CA VAL A 103 -12.24 -2.44 -7.36
C VAL A 103 -13.48 -1.57 -7.43
N HIS A 104 -13.79 -1.03 -8.61
CA HIS A 104 -14.95 -0.16 -8.81
C HIS A 104 -16.28 -0.92 -8.67
N HIS A 105 -16.48 -2.00 -9.43
CA HIS A 105 -17.73 -2.75 -9.44
C HIS A 105 -17.93 -3.57 -8.15
N GLY A 106 -16.85 -4.12 -7.59
CA GLY A 106 -16.87 -4.89 -6.36
C GLY A 106 -16.94 -4.03 -5.10
N GLN A 107 -16.80 -2.70 -5.20
CA GLN A 107 -16.79 -1.78 -4.05
C GLN A 107 -15.75 -2.19 -3.00
N HIS A 108 -14.55 -2.55 -3.44
CA HIS A 108 -13.49 -2.95 -2.54
C HIS A 108 -12.89 -1.75 -1.80
N ASP A 109 -12.66 -1.90 -0.50
CA ASP A 109 -12.13 -0.88 0.40
C ASP A 109 -10.65 -1.08 0.74
N LEU A 110 -10.04 -2.17 0.25
CA LEU A 110 -8.60 -2.44 0.30
C LEU A 110 -8.18 -3.38 -0.82
N VAL A 111 -7.09 -3.05 -1.49
CA VAL A 111 -6.38 -3.97 -2.40
C VAL A 111 -5.10 -4.44 -1.73
N LEU A 112 -4.90 -5.76 -1.65
CA LEU A 112 -3.63 -6.37 -1.26
C LEU A 112 -2.97 -7.04 -2.47
N LEU A 113 -1.66 -6.86 -2.58
CA LEU A 113 -0.84 -7.60 -3.54
C LEU A 113 0.57 -7.81 -2.98
N THR A 114 1.31 -8.74 -3.59
CA THR A 114 2.72 -8.98 -3.22
C THR A 114 3.62 -7.97 -3.91
N ALA A 115 4.66 -7.51 -3.23
CA ALA A 115 5.73 -6.78 -3.89
C ALA A 115 6.44 -7.72 -4.87
N GLU A 116 6.49 -7.37 -6.14
CA GLU A 116 7.22 -8.12 -7.16
C GLU A 116 8.72 -8.07 -6.85
N GLY A 117 9.38 -9.21 -6.90
CA GLY A 117 10.82 -9.36 -6.84
C GLY A 117 11.20 -10.61 -7.61
N ASP A 118 11.58 -10.49 -8.85
CA ASP A 118 12.23 -11.58 -9.57
C ASP A 118 13.65 -11.72 -9.01
N GLY A 119 13.92 -12.84 -8.32
CA GLY A 119 15.15 -13.35 -7.74
C GLY A 119 16.52 -12.91 -8.28
N GLY A 120 16.75 -11.61 -8.40
CA GLY A 120 18.01 -11.00 -8.82
C GLY A 120 18.49 -9.99 -7.78
N ILE A 121 19.74 -9.54 -7.94
CA ILE A 121 20.53 -8.71 -7.01
C ILE A 121 19.90 -7.35 -6.62
N LYS A 122 18.70 -7.02 -7.13
CA LYS A 122 17.94 -5.80 -6.80
C LYS A 122 16.49 -6.13 -6.44
N GLU A 123 16.29 -6.88 -5.36
CA GLU A 123 14.96 -7.30 -4.85
C GLU A 123 14.11 -6.16 -4.25
N HIS A 124 14.49 -4.91 -4.38
CA HIS A 124 13.86 -3.78 -3.67
C HIS A 124 12.86 -2.97 -4.50
N LEU A 125 12.54 -3.36 -5.72
CA LEU A 125 11.68 -2.55 -6.58
C LEU A 125 10.23 -3.05 -6.57
N PHE A 126 9.30 -2.15 -6.27
CA PHE A 126 7.89 -2.37 -6.55
C PHE A 126 7.68 -2.46 -8.07
N GLY A 127 7.04 -3.53 -8.54
CA GLY A 127 6.77 -3.74 -9.95
C GLY A 127 5.87 -2.66 -10.57
N SER A 128 5.72 -2.72 -11.90
CA SER A 128 4.92 -1.75 -12.65
C SER A 128 3.46 -1.73 -12.21
N LEU A 129 2.85 -2.90 -12.02
CA LEU A 129 1.48 -3.06 -11.55
C LEU A 129 1.29 -2.42 -10.17
N SER A 130 2.17 -2.76 -9.20
CA SER A 130 2.12 -2.19 -7.85
C SER A 130 2.19 -0.67 -7.88
N ARG A 131 3.11 -0.09 -8.66
CA ARG A 131 3.26 1.38 -8.79
C ARG A 131 2.04 2.03 -9.44
N HIS A 132 1.43 1.40 -10.43
CA HIS A 132 0.22 1.90 -11.07
C HIS A 132 -0.97 1.90 -10.08
N LEU A 133 -1.16 0.81 -9.32
CA LEU A 133 -2.20 0.73 -8.29
C LEU A 133 -1.96 1.73 -7.15
N LEU A 134 -0.73 1.81 -6.62
CA LEU A 134 -0.35 2.78 -5.59
C LEU A 134 -0.63 4.24 -6.01
N ARG A 135 -0.59 4.54 -7.30
CA ARG A 135 -0.87 5.87 -7.84
C ARG A 135 -2.35 6.13 -8.10
N LYS A 136 -3.07 5.18 -8.72
CA LYS A 136 -4.37 5.42 -9.35
C LYS A 136 -5.55 4.73 -8.68
N CYS A 137 -5.33 3.73 -7.82
CA CYS A 137 -6.41 3.03 -7.14
C CYS A 137 -7.16 3.97 -6.17
N PRO A 138 -8.49 4.03 -6.20
CA PRO A 138 -9.26 4.92 -5.34
C PRO A 138 -9.29 4.49 -3.88
N CYS A 139 -9.21 3.19 -3.61
CA CYS A 139 -9.10 2.68 -2.24
C CYS A 139 -7.64 2.49 -1.81
N PRO A 140 -7.36 2.30 -0.52
CA PRO A 140 -6.05 1.93 -0.01
C PRO A 140 -5.46 0.72 -0.72
N VAL A 141 -4.14 0.78 -0.97
CA VAL A 141 -3.38 -0.32 -1.59
C VAL A 141 -2.27 -0.76 -0.66
N TRP A 142 -2.28 -2.02 -0.27
CA TRP A 142 -1.25 -2.60 0.56
C TRP A 142 -0.36 -3.54 -0.26
N VAL A 143 0.85 -3.09 -0.55
CA VAL A 143 1.86 -3.92 -1.19
C VAL A 143 2.66 -4.63 -0.10
N VAL A 144 2.46 -5.94 0.00
CA VAL A 144 3.03 -6.78 1.05
C VAL A 144 4.39 -7.30 0.63
N ARG A 145 5.42 -7.00 1.41
CA ARG A 145 6.73 -7.60 1.23
C ARG A 145 6.83 -8.95 1.91
N PRO A 146 7.56 -9.90 1.30
CA PRO A 146 7.83 -11.20 1.90
C PRO A 146 8.69 -11.05 3.16
N ALA A 147 8.10 -10.89 4.32
CA ALA A 147 8.77 -10.91 5.62
C ALA A 147 8.30 -12.10 6.48
N ARG A 148 9.02 -12.47 7.53
CA ARG A 148 8.55 -13.49 8.47
C ARG A 148 7.29 -13.00 9.17
N ARG A 149 6.27 -13.88 9.30
CA ARG A 149 5.05 -13.58 10.07
C ARG A 149 5.45 -13.30 11.52
N LYS A 150 5.12 -12.10 12.00
CA LYS A 150 5.33 -11.69 13.38
C LYS A 150 3.99 -11.58 14.09
N LYS A 151 3.95 -11.91 15.38
CA LYS A 151 2.76 -11.70 16.23
C LYS A 151 2.50 -10.22 16.46
N SER A 152 3.57 -9.43 16.59
CA SER A 152 3.56 -7.98 16.77
C SER A 152 4.29 -7.31 15.61
N ILE A 153 3.75 -6.23 15.07
CA ILE A 153 4.33 -5.49 13.94
C ILE A 153 4.77 -4.08 14.35
N ARG A 154 5.74 -3.53 13.63
CA ARG A 154 6.15 -2.13 13.75
C ARG A 154 5.58 -1.35 12.59
N VAL A 155 4.74 -0.38 12.91
CA VAL A 155 4.08 0.48 11.94
C VAL A 155 4.70 1.86 11.99
N LEU A 156 5.07 2.41 10.84
CA LEU A 156 5.54 3.78 10.68
C LEU A 156 4.49 4.59 9.92
N ALA A 157 4.01 5.67 10.52
CA ALA A 157 3.15 6.64 9.86
C ALA A 157 3.98 7.81 9.34
N ALA A 158 3.99 8.05 8.02
CA ALA A 158 4.66 9.21 7.43
C ALA A 158 3.66 10.34 7.19
N VAL A 159 3.81 11.44 7.90
CA VAL A 159 2.88 12.59 7.90
C VAL A 159 3.58 13.90 7.53
N ASN A 160 2.80 14.88 7.10
CA ASN A 160 3.31 16.20 6.78
C ASN A 160 2.40 17.35 7.25
N PRO A 161 2.43 17.70 8.54
CA PRO A 161 1.58 18.73 9.13
C PRO A 161 1.90 20.17 8.65
N THR A 162 2.90 20.34 7.80
CA THR A 162 3.21 21.67 7.22
C THR A 162 2.23 22.08 6.13
N GLU A 163 1.46 21.15 5.59
CA GLU A 163 0.47 21.42 4.57
C GLU A 163 -0.80 22.03 5.17
N THR A 164 -1.22 23.15 4.60
CA THR A 164 -2.40 23.88 5.07
C THR A 164 -3.67 23.50 4.29
N HIS A 165 -3.53 22.88 3.12
CA HIS A 165 -4.69 22.51 2.30
C HIS A 165 -5.54 21.44 3.00
N PRO A 166 -6.88 21.59 3.04
CA PRO A 166 -7.76 20.67 3.75
C PRO A 166 -7.61 19.20 3.35
N SER A 167 -7.43 18.91 2.06
CA SER A 167 -7.24 17.54 1.58
C SER A 167 -5.94 16.90 2.09
N ALA A 168 -4.88 17.67 2.31
CA ALA A 168 -3.62 17.17 2.86
C ALA A 168 -3.74 16.86 4.35
N ARG A 169 -4.45 17.72 5.11
CA ARG A 169 -4.74 17.46 6.53
C ARG A 169 -5.62 16.21 6.70
N ASN A 170 -6.62 16.02 5.84
CA ASN A 170 -7.43 14.82 5.84
C ASN A 170 -6.61 13.57 5.49
N LEU A 171 -5.61 13.70 4.60
CA LEU A 171 -4.71 12.60 4.27
C LEU A 171 -3.84 12.21 5.47
N ASP A 172 -3.22 13.17 6.16
CA ASP A 172 -2.42 12.89 7.36
C ASP A 172 -3.28 12.23 8.47
N ARG A 173 -4.51 12.71 8.64
CA ARG A 173 -5.48 12.07 9.52
C ARG A 173 -5.74 10.63 9.13
N THR A 174 -6.01 10.36 7.86
CA THR A 174 -6.23 8.99 7.35
C THR A 174 -5.00 8.10 7.56
N VAL A 175 -3.79 8.64 7.34
CA VAL A 175 -2.52 7.93 7.60
C VAL A 175 -2.42 7.53 9.07
N LEU A 176 -2.66 8.46 10.00
CA LEU A 176 -2.57 8.21 11.44
C LEU A 176 -3.64 7.23 11.93
N GLU A 177 -4.88 7.39 11.48
CA GLU A 177 -5.97 6.45 11.81
C GLU A 177 -5.69 5.04 11.30
N MET A 178 -5.16 4.91 10.08
CA MET A 178 -4.81 3.63 9.50
C MET A 178 -3.65 2.97 10.23
N ALA A 179 -2.58 3.72 10.48
CA ALA A 179 -1.39 3.24 11.17
C ALA A 179 -1.69 2.81 12.62
N SER A 180 -2.45 3.62 13.37
CA SER A 180 -2.86 3.29 14.74
C SER A 180 -3.79 2.08 14.80
N SER A 181 -4.74 1.98 13.87
CA SER A 181 -5.63 0.84 13.76
C SER A 181 -4.86 -0.47 13.52
N LEU A 182 -3.85 -0.44 12.63
CA LEU A 182 -2.98 -1.59 12.39
C LEU A 182 -2.12 -1.92 13.62
N ALA A 183 -1.52 -0.91 14.25
CA ALA A 183 -0.73 -1.13 15.46
C ALA A 183 -1.55 -1.79 16.56
N ARG A 184 -2.76 -1.31 16.82
CA ARG A 184 -3.69 -1.93 17.79
C ARG A 184 -4.09 -3.36 17.41
N MET A 185 -4.46 -3.56 16.15
CA MET A 185 -4.91 -4.87 15.65
C MET A 185 -3.86 -5.96 15.82
N TYR A 186 -2.58 -5.60 15.70
CA TYR A 186 -1.46 -6.53 15.81
C TYR A 186 -0.67 -6.41 17.12
N SER A 187 -1.21 -5.75 18.14
CA SER A 187 -0.50 -5.46 19.39
C SER A 187 0.93 -4.99 19.14
N GLY A 188 1.04 -4.12 18.17
CA GLY A 188 2.29 -3.63 17.59
C GLY A 188 2.75 -2.30 18.17
N GLN A 189 3.83 -1.78 17.62
CA GLN A 189 4.39 -0.47 17.95
C GLN A 189 4.04 0.51 16.85
N LEU A 190 3.70 1.74 17.22
CA LEU A 190 3.51 2.87 16.32
C LEU A 190 4.68 3.83 16.43
N ASP A 191 5.31 4.09 15.30
CA ASP A 191 6.26 5.16 15.10
C ASP A 191 5.63 6.20 14.13
N ILE A 192 5.91 7.49 14.33
CA ILE A 192 5.42 8.58 13.48
C ILE A 192 6.63 9.35 12.99
N VAL A 193 6.72 9.60 11.68
CA VAL A 193 7.79 10.39 11.09
C VAL A 193 7.25 11.61 10.37
N HIS A 194 7.82 12.78 10.69
CA HIS A 194 7.73 13.99 9.91
C HIS A 194 9.13 14.47 9.56
N VAL A 195 9.39 14.74 8.28
CA VAL A 195 10.69 15.22 7.81
C VAL A 195 10.61 16.70 7.53
N TRP A 196 11.35 17.49 8.30
CA TRP A 196 11.43 18.93 8.09
C TRP A 196 12.54 19.31 7.11
N GLN A 197 12.34 20.40 6.39
CA GLN A 197 13.33 20.88 5.43
C GLN A 197 14.38 21.71 6.13
N GLN A 198 15.65 21.31 5.97
CA GLN A 198 16.80 22.05 6.49
C GLN A 198 17.06 23.29 5.64
N ALA A 199 17.54 24.34 6.29
CA ALA A 199 18.04 25.53 5.60
C ALA A 199 19.17 25.15 4.62
N PRO A 200 19.18 25.71 3.41
CA PRO A 200 20.17 25.37 2.41
C PRO A 200 21.58 25.71 2.90
N ARG A 201 22.49 24.78 2.69
CA ARG A 201 23.93 25.00 2.97
C ARG A 201 24.51 25.90 1.85
N SER A 202 24.38 27.18 2.00
CA SER A 202 25.03 28.16 1.13
C SER A 202 26.39 28.53 1.73
N GLY A 203 27.45 28.39 0.97
CA GLY A 203 28.81 28.83 1.42
C GLY A 203 28.92 30.34 1.71
N ARG A 204 27.88 31.10 1.39
CA ARG A 204 27.76 32.54 1.64
C ARG A 204 27.13 32.89 3.00
N VAL A 205 26.54 31.93 3.71
CA VAL A 205 25.88 32.14 5.00
C VAL A 205 26.70 31.52 6.11
N HIS A 206 26.90 32.30 7.15
CA HIS A 206 27.73 31.86 8.30
C HIS A 206 27.10 30.63 8.97
N ARG A 207 27.93 29.64 9.36
CA ARG A 207 27.48 28.36 9.95
C ARG A 207 26.53 28.56 11.14
N ASN A 208 26.84 29.56 12.01
CA ASN A 208 26.02 29.82 13.20
C ASN A 208 24.60 30.33 12.84
N VAL A 209 24.46 31.07 11.75
CA VAL A 209 23.13 31.53 11.25
C VAL A 209 22.32 30.34 10.74
N VAL A 210 22.95 29.45 9.96
CA VAL A 210 22.28 28.24 9.46
C VAL A 210 21.89 27.31 10.63
N ALA A 211 22.75 27.18 11.65
CA ALA A 211 22.45 26.37 12.83
C ALA A 211 21.27 26.91 13.62
N LYS A 212 21.22 28.22 13.85
CA LYS A 212 20.12 28.90 14.55
C LYS A 212 18.81 28.73 13.74
N TRP A 213 18.85 28.95 12.44
CA TRP A 213 17.69 28.80 11.57
C TRP A 213 17.17 27.35 11.58
N ASN A 214 18.05 26.34 11.51
CA ASN A 214 17.65 24.94 11.61
C ASN A 214 17.03 24.61 12.98
N ALA A 215 17.48 25.19 14.06
CA ALA A 215 16.88 25.01 15.38
C ALA A 215 15.46 25.57 15.43
N GLU A 216 15.23 26.74 14.85
CA GLU A 216 13.89 27.36 14.73
C GLU A 216 12.95 26.50 13.85
N LEU A 217 13.45 25.98 12.72
CA LEU A 217 12.70 25.10 11.84
C LEU A 217 12.31 23.77 12.53
N LEU A 218 13.21 23.19 13.29
CA LEU A 218 12.93 21.98 14.07
C LEU A 218 11.86 22.26 15.13
N LEU A 219 11.99 23.34 15.91
CA LEU A 219 10.99 23.71 16.92
C LEU A 219 9.60 23.92 16.30
N ALA A 220 9.53 24.58 15.13
CA ALA A 220 8.30 24.74 14.41
C ALA A 220 7.71 23.41 13.90
N ALA A 221 8.56 22.46 13.50
CA ALA A 221 8.13 21.11 13.12
C ALA A 221 7.57 20.33 14.32
N GLU A 222 8.25 20.42 15.49
CA GLU A 222 7.77 19.81 16.74
C GLU A 222 6.39 20.32 17.14
N GLN A 223 6.19 21.63 17.11
CA GLN A 223 4.91 22.26 17.44
C GLN A 223 3.77 21.77 16.51
N ARG A 224 4.00 21.76 15.19
CA ARG A 224 2.99 21.34 14.22
C ARG A 224 2.62 19.86 14.37
N VAL A 225 3.62 18.99 14.64
CA VAL A 225 3.35 17.58 14.89
C VAL A 225 2.55 17.42 16.18
N THR A 226 2.91 18.12 17.26
CA THR A 226 2.18 18.08 18.53
C THR A 226 0.73 18.52 18.34
N GLU A 227 0.49 19.68 17.73
CA GLU A 227 -0.85 20.19 17.42
C GLU A 227 -1.69 19.21 16.60
N MET A 228 -1.07 18.52 15.63
CA MET A 228 -1.77 17.49 14.85
C MET A 228 -2.13 16.29 15.70
N LEU A 229 -1.22 15.83 16.56
CA LEU A 229 -1.42 14.63 17.39
C LEU A 229 -2.39 14.85 18.54
N ASP A 230 -2.58 16.07 19.03
CA ASP A 230 -3.55 16.42 20.07
C ASP A 230 -5.01 16.07 19.72
N HIS A 231 -5.28 15.85 18.44
CA HIS A 231 -6.59 15.40 17.95
C HIS A 231 -6.80 13.89 17.97
N PHE A 232 -5.81 13.12 18.46
CA PHE A 232 -5.85 11.67 18.48
C PHE A 232 -5.61 11.12 19.89
N ASP A 233 -6.31 10.06 20.22
CA ASP A 233 -6.02 9.30 21.44
C ASP A 233 -5.04 8.16 21.11
N PHE A 234 -3.80 8.33 21.56
CA PHE A 234 -2.73 7.35 21.47
C PHE A 234 -2.27 6.82 22.84
N SER A 235 -3.07 7.00 23.88
CA SER A 235 -2.72 6.64 25.26
C SER A 235 -2.34 5.16 25.41
N ASP A 236 -2.94 4.29 24.62
CA ASP A 236 -2.67 2.85 24.58
C ASP A 236 -1.46 2.45 23.71
N LEU A 237 -1.01 3.32 22.80
CA LEU A 237 0.07 3.03 21.85
C LEU A 237 1.40 3.69 22.22
N GLY A 238 1.38 4.88 22.82
CA GLY A 238 2.56 5.65 23.17
C GLY A 238 3.53 5.82 21.98
N PRO A 239 3.11 6.46 20.87
CA PRO A 239 3.89 6.48 19.64
C PRO A 239 5.22 7.20 19.83
N ARG A 240 6.28 6.72 19.16
CA ARG A 240 7.55 7.45 19.08
C ARG A 240 7.53 8.38 17.89
N ILE A 241 7.89 9.63 18.12
CA ILE A 241 7.93 10.68 17.10
C ILE A 241 9.36 10.84 16.62
N HIS A 242 9.55 10.85 15.30
CA HIS A 242 10.82 11.05 14.61
C HIS A 242 10.75 12.30 13.75
N LEU A 243 11.68 13.23 13.97
CA LEU A 243 11.78 14.52 13.28
C LEU A 243 13.14 14.70 12.59
N PRO A 244 13.51 13.84 11.64
CA PRO A 244 14.75 14.02 10.91
C PRO A 244 14.65 15.22 9.95
N GLY A 245 15.75 15.94 9.78
CA GLY A 245 15.84 17.01 8.78
C GLY A 245 16.55 16.54 7.52
N GLY A 246 16.07 16.96 6.34
CA GLY A 246 16.74 16.70 5.07
C GLY A 246 15.82 16.19 3.94
N PRO A 247 16.37 15.42 2.98
CA PRO A 247 15.60 14.87 1.85
C PRO A 247 14.52 13.89 2.34
N THR A 248 13.24 14.25 2.15
CA THR A 248 12.10 13.59 2.80
C THR A 248 12.06 12.08 2.56
N GLY A 249 12.14 11.63 1.30
CA GLY A 249 12.02 10.21 0.98
C GLY A 249 13.13 9.37 1.62
N MET A 250 14.38 9.85 1.56
CA MET A 250 15.55 9.15 2.14
C MET A 250 15.44 9.07 3.66
N ARG A 251 15.03 10.17 4.32
CA ARG A 251 14.89 10.18 5.78
C ARG A 251 13.80 9.26 6.30
N ILE A 252 12.69 9.13 5.55
CA ILE A 252 11.64 8.13 5.87
C ILE A 252 12.22 6.72 5.80
N VAL A 253 13.00 6.41 4.75
CA VAL A 253 13.63 5.09 4.58
C VAL A 253 14.61 4.80 5.70
N GLU A 254 15.50 5.75 6.04
CA GLU A 254 16.45 5.61 7.16
C GLU A 254 15.74 5.31 8.49
N VAL A 255 14.68 6.06 8.83
CA VAL A 255 13.88 5.79 10.04
C VAL A 255 13.23 4.41 9.96
N ALA A 256 12.71 4.00 8.80
CA ALA A 256 12.10 2.69 8.64
C ALA A 256 13.12 1.54 8.87
N GLU A 257 14.33 1.69 8.37
CA GLU A 257 15.44 0.73 8.57
C GLU A 257 15.89 0.66 10.02
N GLU A 258 16.20 1.82 10.64
CA GLU A 258 16.63 1.94 12.04
C GLU A 258 15.60 1.33 13.00
N ARG A 259 14.34 1.60 12.75
CA ARG A 259 13.21 1.09 13.55
C ARG A 259 12.80 -0.32 13.18
N LYS A 260 13.36 -0.92 12.11
CA LYS A 260 12.99 -2.24 11.56
C LYS A 260 11.48 -2.33 11.32
N VAL A 261 10.96 -1.36 10.61
CA VAL A 261 9.53 -1.20 10.32
C VAL A 261 9.03 -2.37 9.46
N ASP A 262 7.87 -2.91 9.81
CA ASP A 262 7.21 -3.95 9.03
C ASP A 262 6.24 -3.37 7.99
N VAL A 263 5.59 -2.24 8.34
CA VAL A 263 4.61 -1.56 7.48
C VAL A 263 4.80 -0.05 7.58
N LEU A 264 5.05 0.57 6.43
CA LEU A 264 4.98 2.03 6.27
C LEU A 264 3.58 2.41 5.77
N VAL A 265 2.92 3.31 6.47
CA VAL A 265 1.63 3.91 6.05
C VAL A 265 1.90 5.34 5.59
N MET A 266 1.52 5.66 4.35
CA MET A 266 1.79 6.98 3.76
C MET A 266 0.81 7.35 2.65
N GLY A 267 0.69 8.63 2.37
CA GLY A 267 0.05 9.13 1.15
C GLY A 267 0.97 9.00 -0.06
N THR A 268 0.41 8.79 -1.25
CA THR A 268 1.20 8.62 -2.49
C THR A 268 1.00 9.70 -3.54
N LEU A 269 0.08 10.65 -3.31
CA LEU A 269 -0.22 11.68 -4.29
C LEU A 269 0.70 12.90 -4.18
N SER A 270 0.97 13.52 -5.33
CA SER A 270 1.63 14.81 -5.40
C SER A 270 0.69 15.94 -4.94
N ARG A 271 1.25 16.92 -4.23
CA ARG A 271 0.55 18.07 -3.68
C ARG A 271 0.25 19.18 -4.68
N SER A 272 0.87 19.13 -5.85
CA SER A 272 0.71 20.14 -6.89
C SER A 272 -0.61 19.96 -7.65
N GLY A 273 -1.75 20.20 -7.03
CA GLY A 273 -3.06 20.61 -7.57
C GLY A 273 -3.60 20.00 -8.88
N LEU A 274 -2.83 19.26 -9.61
CA LEU A 274 -3.25 18.50 -10.80
C LEU A 274 -3.82 17.17 -10.30
N GLN A 275 -5.12 17.14 -10.16
CA GLN A 275 -5.97 16.05 -9.70
C GLN A 275 -5.42 14.67 -10.05
N GLY A 276 -4.78 14.02 -9.08
CA GLY A 276 -4.58 12.55 -9.07
C GLY A 276 -3.66 11.93 -10.13
N MET A 277 -2.99 12.72 -10.98
CA MET A 277 -2.24 12.16 -12.11
C MET A 277 -0.80 11.74 -11.79
N PHE A 278 -0.17 12.31 -10.77
CA PHE A 278 1.25 12.06 -10.49
C PHE A 278 1.49 11.53 -9.09
N MET A 279 2.37 10.53 -9.00
CA MET A 279 2.96 10.12 -7.73
C MET A 279 3.86 11.26 -7.23
N GLY A 280 3.82 11.53 -5.91
CA GLY A 280 4.70 12.54 -5.33
C GLY A 280 6.16 12.07 -5.31
N ASN A 281 7.10 13.00 -5.52
CA ASN A 281 8.55 12.70 -5.50
C ASN A 281 8.98 11.97 -4.21
N THR A 282 8.37 12.29 -3.08
CA THR A 282 8.62 11.58 -1.82
C THR A 282 8.20 10.13 -1.90
N ALA A 283 7.01 9.85 -2.43
CA ALA A 283 6.51 8.48 -2.57
C ALA A 283 7.37 7.68 -3.55
N GLU A 284 7.77 8.26 -4.68
CA GLU A 284 8.68 7.60 -5.62
C GLU A 284 10.02 7.27 -4.97
N SER A 285 10.62 8.23 -4.27
CA SER A 285 11.90 8.03 -3.57
C SER A 285 11.80 6.94 -2.50
N VAL A 286 10.73 6.93 -1.71
CA VAL A 286 10.48 5.88 -0.71
C VAL A 286 10.34 4.51 -1.36
N LEU A 287 9.48 4.38 -2.37
CA LEU A 287 9.22 3.10 -3.04
C LEU A 287 10.44 2.51 -3.76
N GLN A 288 11.42 3.33 -4.10
CA GLN A 288 12.68 2.87 -4.69
C GLN A 288 13.64 2.25 -3.68
N HIS A 289 13.53 2.58 -2.39
CA HIS A 289 14.54 2.24 -1.40
C HIS A 289 14.01 1.49 -0.17
N ILE A 290 12.68 1.52 0.07
CA ILE A 290 12.09 0.95 1.29
C ILE A 290 12.14 -0.58 1.31
N ASP A 291 12.55 -1.17 2.43
CA ASP A 291 12.52 -2.62 2.68
C ASP A 291 11.40 -3.01 3.66
N ALA A 292 10.27 -2.37 3.59
CA ALA A 292 9.08 -2.67 4.36
C ALA A 292 7.87 -2.80 3.45
N SER A 293 6.79 -3.42 3.93
CA SER A 293 5.48 -3.37 3.26
C SER A 293 4.98 -1.92 3.24
N VAL A 294 4.30 -1.52 2.18
CA VAL A 294 3.74 -0.17 2.07
C VAL A 294 2.23 -0.23 1.97
N LEU A 295 1.55 0.45 2.89
CA LEU A 295 0.13 0.74 2.81
C LEU A 295 -0.05 2.20 2.37
N ALA A 296 -0.41 2.36 1.11
CA ALA A 296 -0.69 3.67 0.53
C ALA A 296 -2.16 4.05 0.73
N VAL A 297 -2.38 5.25 1.20
CA VAL A 297 -3.73 5.81 1.36
C VAL A 297 -3.93 7.04 0.47
N LYS A 298 -5.18 7.33 0.17
CA LYS A 298 -5.60 8.48 -0.63
C LYS A 298 -6.35 9.49 0.24
N PRO A 299 -6.33 10.78 -0.11
CA PRO A 299 -7.20 11.74 0.54
C PRO A 299 -8.66 11.40 0.28
N GLU A 300 -9.52 11.77 1.21
CA GLU A 300 -10.97 11.66 1.05
C GLU A 300 -11.44 12.37 -0.22
N GLY A 301 -12.36 11.76 -0.96
CA GLY A 301 -12.86 12.29 -2.23
C GLY A 301 -11.89 12.12 -3.41
N PHE A 302 -10.83 11.30 -3.27
CA PHE A 302 -9.98 11.00 -4.40
C PHE A 302 -10.73 10.20 -5.47
N GLU A 303 -10.79 10.74 -6.67
CA GLU A 303 -11.31 10.07 -7.86
C GLU A 303 -10.16 9.51 -8.70
N SER A 304 -10.31 8.26 -9.12
CA SER A 304 -9.34 7.67 -10.04
C SER A 304 -9.36 8.38 -11.40
N PRO A 305 -8.18 8.64 -12.00
CA PRO A 305 -8.13 9.14 -13.37
C PRO A 305 -8.55 8.07 -14.41
N VAL A 306 -8.70 6.83 -13.99
CA VAL A 306 -9.20 5.73 -14.84
C VAL A 306 -10.72 5.75 -14.78
N LYS A 307 -11.34 6.06 -15.91
CA LYS A 307 -12.80 6.00 -16.06
C LYS A 307 -13.17 4.68 -16.72
N PHE A 308 -14.22 4.07 -16.23
CA PHE A 308 -14.85 2.92 -16.85
C PHE A 308 -16.21 3.38 -17.36
N ASP A 309 -16.51 3.05 -18.61
CA ASP A 309 -17.86 3.23 -19.15
C ASP A 309 -18.81 2.33 -18.35
N SER A 310 -19.89 2.91 -17.88
CA SER A 310 -20.93 2.30 -17.05
C SER A 310 -21.64 1.20 -17.82
#